data_5a88cc2e18835ed3a61702314a54de55
#
_entry.id   5a88cc2e18835ed3a61702314a54de55
#
_cell.length_a   1.000
_cell.length_b   1.000
_cell.length_c   1.000
_cell.angle_alpha   90.00
_cell.angle_beta   90.00
_cell.angle_gamma   90.00
#
_symmetry.space_group_name_H-M   'P 1'
#
loop_
_entity.id
_entity.type
_entity.pdbx_description
1 polymer ?
#
loop_
_entity_poly.entity_id
_entity_poly.type
_entity_poly.pdbx_seq_one_letter_code
_entity_poly.pdbx_strand_id
1 'polypeptide(L)'
;MKVYSFGAEHAPVILLLPGTCCHWKGNFGRVIPLLADSYRVLCISYDGFDETEHTEFPTMLEETEKIETYIQEHCGGHIQAAYGCSLGGSFVGLLAARGNIHMDYGILGSSDLDQASPFAAKQQTNLLLPLIYPVIRDGQVKNRLLQKRLTQRKSEMGGYVQAFMEMLGGARPYVTVQSCKNQFYSDLVTPLPDKINVPGTEIHIFYALKMGEKYRERYERHFANPVIHEQDLQHEELLACYPECWAQLVKSIIGGKSNETPAL
;
A
#
# COMPACT_ATOMS: atom_id res chain seq x y z
N MET A 1 0.90 -16.54 -1.50
CA MET A 1 1.54 -15.31 -0.99
C MET A 1 2.98 -15.61 -0.62
N LYS A 2 3.90 -14.75 -0.95
CA LYS A 2 5.32 -14.90 -0.60
C LYS A 2 5.80 -13.72 0.23
N VAL A 3 6.72 -13.97 1.16
CA VAL A 3 7.30 -12.94 2.03
C VAL A 3 8.80 -12.87 1.79
N TYR A 4 9.29 -11.68 1.49
CA TYR A 4 10.70 -11.38 1.33
C TYR A 4 11.22 -10.67 2.59
N SER A 5 12.32 -11.13 3.17
CA SER A 5 12.89 -10.61 4.41
C SER A 5 14.26 -9.99 4.16
N PHE A 6 14.49 -8.79 4.72
CA PHE A 6 15.72 -8.03 4.62
C PHE A 6 16.12 -7.51 5.99
N GLY A 7 17.40 -7.30 6.24
CA GLY A 7 17.93 -6.85 7.52
C GLY A 7 18.18 -8.00 8.51
N ALA A 8 18.51 -7.64 9.75
CA ALA A 8 18.85 -8.61 10.79
C ALA A 8 17.60 -9.36 11.29
N GLU A 9 17.71 -10.68 11.46
CA GLU A 9 16.58 -11.56 11.83
C GLU A 9 15.92 -11.17 13.15
N HIS A 10 16.71 -10.71 14.11
CA HIS A 10 16.23 -10.35 15.46
C HIS A 10 15.91 -8.86 15.62
N ALA A 11 16.02 -8.06 14.58
CA ALA A 11 15.65 -6.65 14.62
C ALA A 11 14.11 -6.48 14.68
N PRO A 12 13.63 -5.33 15.20
CA PRO A 12 12.19 -5.02 15.17
C PRO A 12 11.61 -5.12 13.76
N VAL A 13 10.42 -5.70 13.63
CA VAL A 13 9.83 -6.04 12.34
C VAL A 13 9.03 -4.88 11.77
N ILE A 14 9.29 -4.52 10.52
CA ILE A 14 8.44 -3.65 9.69
C ILE A 14 7.86 -4.47 8.54
N LEU A 15 6.53 -4.51 8.45
CA LEU A 15 5.79 -5.14 7.37
C LEU A 15 5.48 -4.11 6.28
N LEU A 16 5.81 -4.39 5.02
CA LEU A 16 5.52 -3.54 3.86
C LEU A 16 4.50 -4.22 2.94
N LEU A 17 3.39 -3.54 2.71
CA LEU A 17 2.22 -4.02 1.97
C LEU A 17 2.06 -3.21 0.68
N PRO A 18 2.24 -3.83 -0.51
CA PRO A 18 2.18 -3.13 -1.80
C PRO A 18 0.82 -2.56 -2.15
N GLY A 19 0.83 -1.61 -3.09
CA GLY A 19 -0.37 -1.04 -3.68
C GLY A 19 -1.05 -1.96 -4.70
N THR A 20 -2.17 -1.49 -5.23
CA THR A 20 -3.02 -2.22 -6.16
C THR A 20 -2.26 -2.68 -7.39
N CYS A 21 -2.26 -3.98 -7.61
CA CYS A 21 -1.57 -4.64 -8.72
C CYS A 21 -0.07 -4.28 -8.82
N CYS A 22 0.55 -3.81 -7.75
CA CYS A 22 1.97 -3.48 -7.72
C CYS A 22 2.83 -4.69 -7.37
N HIS A 23 4.10 -4.60 -7.75
CA HIS A 23 5.13 -5.52 -7.31
C HIS A 23 5.90 -4.88 -6.15
N TRP A 24 6.24 -5.66 -5.13
CA TRP A 24 6.92 -5.15 -3.93
C TRP A 24 8.24 -4.41 -4.24
N LYS A 25 9.03 -4.90 -5.22
CA LYS A 25 10.27 -4.20 -5.64
C LYS A 25 10.00 -2.82 -6.23
N GLY A 26 8.92 -2.68 -7.00
CA GLY A 26 8.54 -1.38 -7.56
C GLY A 26 8.15 -0.40 -6.46
N ASN A 27 7.33 -0.84 -5.49
CA ASN A 27 6.92 0.03 -4.38
C ASN A 27 8.08 0.32 -3.41
N PHE A 28 8.83 -0.70 -3.00
CA PHE A 28 9.69 -0.59 -1.82
C PHE A 28 11.19 -0.79 -2.09
N GLY A 29 11.59 -1.14 -3.31
CA GLY A 29 13.00 -1.42 -3.62
C GLY A 29 13.97 -0.29 -3.25
N ARG A 30 13.52 0.97 -3.30
CA ARG A 30 14.32 2.14 -2.93
C ARG A 30 14.38 2.40 -1.42
N VAL A 31 13.36 2.00 -0.66
CA VAL A 31 13.27 2.26 0.79
C VAL A 31 13.71 1.10 1.66
N ILE A 32 13.72 -0.13 1.13
CA ILE A 32 14.22 -1.31 1.87
C ILE A 32 15.65 -1.10 2.39
N PRO A 33 16.64 -0.66 1.58
CA PRO A 33 17.99 -0.43 2.10
C PRO A 33 18.05 0.63 3.20
N LEU A 34 17.15 1.63 3.15
CA LEU A 34 17.08 2.69 4.14
C LEU A 34 16.55 2.23 5.51
N LEU A 35 15.80 1.11 5.54
CA LEU A 35 15.22 0.54 6.75
C LEU A 35 16.02 -0.66 7.28
N ALA A 36 16.60 -1.47 6.40
CA ALA A 36 17.18 -2.77 6.71
C ALA A 36 18.39 -2.73 7.64
N ASP A 37 19.04 -1.57 7.81
CA ASP A 37 20.13 -1.39 8.78
C ASP A 37 19.65 -1.44 10.24
N SER A 38 18.38 -1.09 10.48
CA SER A 38 17.82 -0.96 11.83
C SER A 38 16.64 -1.92 12.09
N TYR A 39 16.01 -2.43 11.05
CA TYR A 39 14.79 -3.22 11.10
C TYR A 39 14.89 -4.49 10.28
N ARG A 40 14.15 -5.52 10.70
CA ARG A 40 13.80 -6.64 9.83
C ARG A 40 12.60 -6.22 8.96
N VAL A 41 12.86 -6.00 7.68
CA VAL A 41 11.84 -5.55 6.72
C VAL A 41 11.22 -6.76 6.05
N LEU A 42 9.94 -6.98 6.27
CA LEU A 42 9.14 -8.01 5.61
C LEU A 42 8.33 -7.38 4.48
N CYS A 43 8.58 -7.77 3.24
CA CYS A 43 7.82 -7.32 2.09
C CYS A 43 6.88 -8.41 1.61
N ILE A 44 5.59 -8.12 1.54
CA ILE A 44 4.59 -9.03 1.01
C ILE A 44 4.62 -8.99 -0.53
N SER A 45 4.62 -10.16 -1.15
CA SER A 45 4.24 -10.36 -2.54
C SER A 45 2.93 -11.14 -2.54
N TYR A 46 1.85 -10.46 -2.88
CA TYR A 46 0.52 -11.07 -2.84
C TYR A 46 0.39 -12.21 -3.86
N ASP A 47 -0.51 -13.15 -3.60
CA ASP A 47 -0.85 -14.19 -4.56
C ASP A 47 -1.24 -13.59 -5.91
N GLY A 48 -0.72 -14.16 -6.98
CA GLY A 48 -0.92 -13.69 -8.35
C GLY A 48 -0.01 -12.53 -8.78
N PHE A 49 0.83 -12.00 -7.88
CA PHE A 49 1.74 -10.88 -8.16
C PHE A 49 3.22 -11.20 -7.91
N ASP A 50 3.56 -12.45 -7.63
CA ASP A 50 4.93 -12.94 -7.52
C ASP A 50 5.35 -13.71 -8.77
N GLU A 51 6.54 -13.39 -9.31
CA GLU A 51 7.06 -14.02 -10.53
C GLU A 51 7.52 -15.48 -10.34
N THR A 52 7.67 -15.91 -9.10
CA THR A 52 8.15 -17.27 -8.77
C THR A 52 7.02 -18.23 -8.40
N GLU A 53 5.78 -17.73 -8.28
CA GLU A 53 4.61 -18.50 -7.90
C GLU A 53 3.53 -18.44 -8.99
N HIS A 54 2.84 -19.58 -9.21
CA HIS A 54 1.74 -19.66 -10.16
C HIS A 54 0.41 -19.69 -9.41
N THR A 55 0.12 -18.59 -8.69
CA THR A 55 -1.08 -18.42 -7.90
C THR A 55 -1.99 -17.36 -8.51
N GLU A 56 -3.20 -17.22 -8.02
CA GLU A 56 -4.11 -16.12 -8.31
C GLU A 56 -4.49 -15.40 -7.02
N PHE A 57 -4.63 -14.08 -7.07
CA PHE A 57 -5.12 -13.29 -5.94
C PHE A 57 -6.53 -13.75 -5.57
N PRO A 58 -6.77 -14.22 -4.33
CA PRO A 58 -8.08 -14.74 -3.94
C PRO A 58 -9.05 -13.59 -3.60
N THR A 59 -9.06 -13.17 -2.35
CA THR A 59 -9.79 -12.02 -1.82
C THR A 59 -8.91 -11.25 -0.82
N MET A 60 -9.28 -10.01 -0.52
CA MET A 60 -8.60 -9.23 0.53
C MET A 60 -8.62 -9.95 1.88
N LEU A 61 -9.73 -10.59 2.25
CA LEU A 61 -9.83 -11.29 3.53
C LEU A 61 -8.93 -12.51 3.59
N GLU A 62 -8.95 -13.37 2.57
CA GLU A 62 -8.10 -14.57 2.52
C GLU A 62 -6.62 -14.21 2.48
N GLU A 63 -6.26 -13.13 1.78
CA GLU A 63 -4.88 -12.65 1.77
C GLU A 63 -4.47 -12.05 3.13
N THR A 64 -5.39 -11.34 3.80
CA THR A 64 -5.17 -10.86 5.17
C THR A 64 -4.93 -12.02 6.14
N GLU A 65 -5.70 -13.11 6.05
CA GLU A 65 -5.53 -14.31 6.87
C GLU A 65 -4.17 -14.99 6.67
N LYS A 66 -3.66 -15.01 5.45
CA LYS A 66 -2.30 -15.51 5.17
C LYS A 66 -1.22 -14.63 5.79
N ILE A 67 -1.40 -13.31 5.76
CA ILE A 67 -0.49 -12.36 6.40
C ILE A 67 -0.49 -12.57 7.91
N GLU A 68 -1.68 -12.65 8.52
CA GLU A 68 -1.84 -12.91 9.97
C GLU A 68 -1.16 -14.22 10.37
N THR A 69 -1.41 -15.29 9.62
CA THR A 69 -0.79 -16.61 9.87
C THR A 69 0.73 -16.52 9.80
N TYR A 70 1.27 -15.87 8.77
CA TYR A 70 2.72 -15.69 8.66
C TYR A 70 3.31 -14.94 9.85
N ILE A 71 2.68 -13.84 10.27
CA ILE A 71 3.15 -13.04 11.42
C ILE A 71 3.04 -13.83 12.73
N GLN A 72 1.99 -14.63 12.91
CA GLN A 72 1.86 -15.51 14.08
C GLN A 72 2.98 -16.55 14.14
N GLU A 73 3.27 -17.21 13.02
CA GLU A 73 4.26 -18.29 12.96
C GLU A 73 5.72 -17.81 13.00
N HIS A 74 6.01 -16.64 12.41
CA HIS A 74 7.40 -16.18 12.23
C HIS A 74 7.79 -14.95 13.04
N CYS A 75 6.80 -14.28 13.69
CA CYS A 75 7.02 -13.08 14.48
C CYS A 75 6.31 -13.13 15.85
N GLY A 76 5.78 -14.31 16.23
CA GLY A 76 5.07 -14.46 17.51
C GLY A 76 3.78 -13.63 17.62
N GLY A 77 3.17 -13.27 16.51
CA GLY A 77 1.93 -12.49 16.44
C GLY A 77 2.12 -10.98 16.68
N HIS A 78 3.36 -10.48 16.76
CA HIS A 78 3.66 -9.07 16.99
C HIS A 78 4.67 -8.52 15.99
N ILE A 79 4.43 -7.30 15.51
CA ILE A 79 5.35 -6.52 14.67
C ILE A 79 5.42 -5.08 15.16
N GLN A 80 6.57 -4.43 14.96
CA GLN A 80 6.75 -3.03 15.35
C GLN A 80 5.87 -2.09 14.52
N ALA A 81 5.85 -2.27 13.20
CA ALA A 81 5.05 -1.44 12.32
C ALA A 81 4.57 -2.21 11.08
N ALA A 82 3.41 -1.81 10.55
CA ALA A 82 2.98 -2.14 9.20
C ALA A 82 2.81 -0.85 8.39
N TYR A 83 3.41 -0.79 7.20
CA TYR A 83 3.16 0.28 6.23
C TYR A 83 2.43 -0.28 5.01
N GLY A 84 1.35 0.38 4.62
CA GLY A 84 0.58 0.04 3.44
C GLY A 84 0.58 1.16 2.40
N CYS A 85 1.11 0.87 1.20
CA CYS A 85 1.05 1.75 0.04
C CYS A 85 -0.33 1.64 -0.61
N SER A 86 -1.09 2.73 -0.72
CA SER A 86 -2.40 2.73 -1.39
C SER A 86 -3.32 1.59 -0.90
N LEU A 87 -3.65 0.58 -1.73
CA LEU A 87 -4.34 -0.66 -1.32
C LEU A 87 -3.74 -1.29 -0.04
N GLY A 88 -2.43 -1.25 0.09
CA GLY A 88 -1.75 -1.76 1.29
C GLY A 88 -2.26 -1.14 2.58
N GLY A 89 -2.74 0.12 2.54
CA GLY A 89 -3.37 0.77 3.68
C GLY A 89 -4.72 0.16 4.06
N SER A 90 -5.50 -0.36 3.10
CA SER A 90 -6.70 -1.15 3.38
C SER A 90 -6.35 -2.43 4.16
N PHE A 91 -5.24 -3.10 3.81
CA PHE A 91 -4.73 -4.24 4.59
C PHE A 91 -4.30 -3.85 5.99
N VAL A 92 -3.59 -2.72 6.18
CA VAL A 92 -3.25 -2.21 7.52
C VAL A 92 -4.51 -2.01 8.35
N GLY A 93 -5.54 -1.38 7.77
CA GLY A 93 -6.84 -1.20 8.42
C GLY A 93 -7.51 -2.52 8.80
N LEU A 94 -7.49 -3.52 7.89
CA LEU A 94 -8.06 -4.85 8.16
C LEU A 94 -7.30 -5.59 9.26
N LEU A 95 -5.97 -5.59 9.24
CA LEU A 95 -5.14 -6.20 10.28
C LEU A 95 -5.43 -5.59 11.66
N ALA A 96 -5.56 -4.24 11.73
CA ALA A 96 -5.95 -3.55 12.96
C ALA A 96 -7.36 -3.94 13.41
N ALA A 97 -8.34 -3.93 12.51
CA ALA A 97 -9.74 -4.22 12.84
C ALA A 97 -9.97 -5.66 13.28
N ARG A 98 -9.24 -6.62 12.71
CA ARG A 98 -9.35 -8.05 13.03
C ARG A 98 -8.65 -8.41 14.35
N GLY A 99 -7.55 -7.72 14.69
CA GLY A 99 -6.84 -7.90 15.96
C GLY A 99 -6.23 -9.29 16.17
N ASN A 100 -6.03 -10.08 15.11
CA ASN A 100 -5.41 -11.41 15.18
C ASN A 100 -3.89 -11.36 15.35
N ILE A 101 -3.30 -10.22 15.05
CA ILE A 101 -1.91 -9.86 15.31
C ILE A 101 -1.86 -8.49 15.98
N HIS A 102 -0.75 -8.18 16.65
CA HIS A 102 -0.50 -6.85 17.20
C HIS A 102 0.55 -6.11 16.38
N MET A 103 0.33 -4.83 16.14
CA MET A 103 1.31 -3.89 15.59
C MET A 103 1.32 -2.63 16.46
N ASP A 104 2.51 -2.15 16.82
CA ASP A 104 2.62 -0.91 17.61
C ASP A 104 2.22 0.30 16.76
N TYR A 105 2.58 0.28 15.47
CA TYR A 105 2.28 1.35 14.52
C TYR A 105 1.65 0.81 13.24
N GLY A 106 0.44 1.25 12.92
CA GLY A 106 -0.18 1.05 11.61
C GLY A 106 0.00 2.33 10.77
N ILE A 107 0.72 2.27 9.65
CA ILE A 107 1.00 3.44 8.82
C ILE A 107 0.34 3.23 7.46
N LEU A 108 -0.60 4.10 7.12
CA LEU A 108 -1.22 4.14 5.81
C LEU A 108 -0.51 5.17 4.95
N GLY A 109 -0.10 4.78 3.76
CA GLY A 109 0.26 5.69 2.69
C GLY A 109 -0.96 6.48 2.23
N SER A 110 -0.94 6.99 1.03
CA SER A 110 -2.07 7.74 0.48
C SER A 110 -3.23 6.81 0.09
N SER A 111 -3.70 6.00 1.03
CA SER A 111 -4.79 5.03 0.83
C SER A 111 -6.12 5.74 0.59
N ASP A 112 -6.93 5.24 -0.33
CA ASP A 112 -8.24 5.83 -0.62
C ASP A 112 -9.36 5.26 0.25
N LEU A 113 -9.20 4.06 0.79
CA LEU A 113 -10.19 3.34 1.61
C LEU A 113 -11.59 3.37 0.98
N ASP A 114 -11.63 3.28 -0.36
CA ASP A 114 -12.89 3.29 -1.12
C ASP A 114 -13.71 2.03 -0.82
N GLN A 115 -14.99 2.23 -0.57
CA GLN A 115 -15.95 1.14 -0.40
C GLN A 115 -17.14 1.32 -1.34
N ALA A 116 -17.60 0.23 -1.93
CA ALA A 116 -18.70 0.26 -2.86
C ALA A 116 -19.62 -0.95 -2.68
N SER A 117 -20.89 -0.80 -3.06
CA SER A 117 -21.78 -1.96 -3.17
C SER A 117 -21.23 -2.96 -4.19
N PRO A 118 -21.56 -4.27 -4.07
CA PRO A 118 -21.08 -5.29 -5.02
C PRO A 118 -21.38 -4.96 -6.48
N PHE A 119 -22.51 -4.34 -6.75
CA PHE A 119 -22.88 -3.90 -8.10
C PHE A 119 -21.97 -2.77 -8.59
N ALA A 120 -21.78 -1.72 -7.78
CA ALA A 120 -20.91 -0.60 -8.14
C ALA A 120 -19.44 -1.02 -8.26
N ALA A 121 -18.93 -1.84 -7.37
CA ALA A 121 -17.59 -2.41 -7.42
C ALA A 121 -17.34 -3.20 -8.71
N LYS A 122 -18.30 -4.04 -9.11
CA LYS A 122 -18.24 -4.78 -10.37
C LYS A 122 -18.16 -3.85 -11.58
N GLN A 123 -18.98 -2.79 -11.62
CA GLN A 123 -18.95 -1.81 -12.70
C GLN A 123 -17.62 -1.03 -12.74
N GLN A 124 -17.14 -0.56 -11.59
CA GLN A 124 -15.86 0.15 -11.50
C GLN A 124 -14.70 -0.75 -11.95
N THR A 125 -14.64 -1.99 -11.48
CA THR A 125 -13.61 -2.97 -11.87
C THR A 125 -13.63 -3.21 -13.38
N ASN A 126 -14.79 -3.45 -13.96
CA ASN A 126 -14.93 -3.71 -15.40
C ASN A 126 -14.55 -2.49 -16.26
N LEU A 127 -14.74 -1.26 -15.75
CA LEU A 127 -14.37 -0.03 -16.45
C LEU A 127 -12.87 0.24 -16.36
N LEU A 128 -12.25 0.03 -15.20
CA LEU A 128 -10.84 0.37 -14.95
C LEU A 128 -9.89 -0.71 -15.48
N LEU A 129 -10.24 -1.97 -15.34
CA LEU A 129 -9.36 -3.09 -15.66
C LEU A 129 -8.82 -3.08 -17.10
N PRO A 130 -9.62 -2.81 -18.17
CA PRO A 130 -9.13 -2.73 -19.53
C PRO A 130 -8.10 -1.61 -19.77
N LEU A 131 -8.11 -0.58 -18.93
CA LEU A 131 -7.16 0.55 -19.02
C LEU A 131 -5.85 0.24 -18.30
N ILE A 132 -5.92 -0.44 -17.16
CA ILE A 132 -4.80 -0.66 -16.26
C ILE A 132 -4.07 -1.98 -16.56
N TYR A 133 -4.79 -3.04 -16.89
CA TYR A 133 -4.20 -4.36 -17.12
C TYR A 133 -3.10 -4.39 -18.20
N PRO A 134 -3.23 -3.68 -19.37
CA PRO A 134 -2.14 -3.60 -20.33
C PRO A 134 -0.86 -2.94 -19.78
N VAL A 135 -1.01 -2.00 -18.84
CA VAL A 135 0.13 -1.35 -18.18
C VAL A 135 0.83 -2.37 -17.27
N ILE A 136 0.06 -3.15 -16.51
CA ILE A 136 0.60 -4.17 -15.61
C ILE A 136 1.28 -5.29 -16.39
N ARG A 137 0.61 -5.85 -17.40
CA ARG A 137 1.09 -7.01 -18.15
C ARG A 137 2.25 -6.67 -19.09
N ASP A 138 2.11 -5.58 -19.84
CA ASP A 138 2.99 -5.25 -20.95
C ASP A 138 3.89 -4.03 -20.67
N GLY A 139 3.69 -3.33 -19.54
CA GLY A 139 4.39 -2.08 -19.21
C GLY A 139 3.99 -0.91 -20.11
N GLN A 140 2.89 -1.00 -20.86
CA GLN A 140 2.52 -0.05 -21.89
C GLN A 140 1.08 0.46 -21.75
N VAL A 141 0.92 1.76 -21.87
CA VAL A 141 -0.40 2.38 -21.95
C VAL A 141 -0.90 2.28 -23.39
N LYS A 142 -1.84 1.38 -23.67
CA LYS A 142 -2.37 1.17 -25.03
C LYS A 142 -3.44 2.18 -25.45
N ASN A 143 -4.14 2.79 -24.49
CA ASN A 143 -5.19 3.76 -24.77
C ASN A 143 -4.60 5.12 -25.16
N ARG A 144 -4.85 5.58 -26.40
CA ARG A 144 -4.31 6.83 -26.95
C ARG A 144 -4.72 8.08 -26.16
N LEU A 145 -5.94 8.13 -25.62
CA LEU A 145 -6.40 9.26 -24.81
C LEU A 145 -5.67 9.29 -23.45
N LEU A 146 -5.48 8.12 -22.86
CA LEU A 146 -4.72 7.99 -21.62
C LEU A 146 -3.24 8.34 -21.86
N GLN A 147 -2.64 7.88 -22.96
CA GLN A 147 -1.28 8.29 -23.34
C GLN A 147 -1.14 9.81 -23.46
N LYS A 148 -2.07 10.46 -24.17
CA LYS A 148 -2.06 11.92 -24.33
C LYS A 148 -2.17 12.63 -22.97
N ARG A 149 -3.06 12.18 -22.08
CA ARG A 149 -3.21 12.73 -20.72
C ARG A 149 -1.95 12.53 -19.89
N LEU A 150 -1.33 11.35 -19.93
CA LEU A 150 -0.09 11.06 -19.22
C LEU A 150 1.07 11.92 -19.75
N THR A 151 1.18 12.12 -21.06
CA THR A 151 2.20 12.99 -21.67
C THR A 151 2.01 14.43 -21.21
N GLN A 152 0.78 14.94 -21.21
CA GLN A 152 0.46 16.26 -20.72
C GLN A 152 0.80 16.39 -19.21
N ARG A 153 0.35 15.45 -18.39
CA ARG A 153 0.68 15.43 -16.95
C ARG A 153 2.17 15.31 -16.69
N LYS A 154 2.90 14.54 -17.48
CA LYS A 154 4.36 14.45 -17.36
C LYS A 154 5.03 15.81 -17.59
N SER A 155 4.50 16.64 -18.48
CA SER A 155 4.96 18.00 -18.69
C SER A 155 4.63 18.94 -17.52
N GLU A 156 3.47 18.75 -16.88
CA GLU A 156 2.97 19.62 -15.79
C GLU A 156 3.51 19.21 -14.40
N MET A 157 3.69 17.90 -14.15
CA MET A 157 3.97 17.32 -12.84
C MET A 157 5.40 16.77 -12.70
N GLY A 158 6.29 17.10 -13.65
CA GLY A 158 7.71 16.74 -13.56
C GLY A 158 7.98 15.24 -13.43
N GLY A 159 8.86 14.88 -12.49
CA GLY A 159 9.31 13.52 -12.27
C GLY A 159 8.28 12.58 -11.63
N TYR A 160 7.19 13.11 -11.02
CA TYR A 160 6.21 12.30 -10.30
C TYR A 160 5.57 11.21 -11.19
N VAL A 161 5.10 11.56 -12.39
CA VAL A 161 4.44 10.58 -13.27
C VAL A 161 5.40 9.44 -13.65
N GLN A 162 6.68 9.77 -13.87
CA GLN A 162 7.68 8.73 -14.15
C GLN A 162 7.94 7.85 -12.93
N ALA A 163 8.18 8.44 -11.77
CA ALA A 163 8.40 7.72 -10.52
C ALA A 163 7.21 6.83 -10.15
N PHE A 164 5.99 7.34 -10.34
CA PHE A 164 4.76 6.56 -10.15
C PHE A 164 4.66 5.36 -11.09
N MET A 165 5.01 5.53 -12.37
CA MET A 165 5.04 4.43 -13.34
C MET A 165 6.12 3.39 -13.00
N GLU A 166 7.28 3.81 -12.50
CA GLU A 166 8.32 2.92 -11.99
C GLU A 166 7.85 2.13 -10.76
N MET A 167 7.12 2.78 -9.86
CA MET A 167 6.50 2.16 -8.69
C MET A 167 5.54 1.03 -9.05
N LEU A 168 4.87 1.08 -10.19
CA LEU A 168 4.01 -0.01 -10.66
C LEU A 168 4.81 -1.30 -10.99
N GLY A 169 6.14 -1.22 -11.10
CA GLY A 169 7.02 -2.39 -11.21
C GLY A 169 7.22 -2.95 -12.63
N GLY A 170 6.96 -2.15 -13.68
CA GLY A 170 7.22 -2.52 -15.07
C GLY A 170 6.29 -3.62 -15.63
N ALA A 171 6.69 -4.22 -16.73
CA ALA A 171 5.92 -5.30 -17.39
C ALA A 171 5.99 -6.61 -16.60
N ARG A 172 4.81 -7.18 -16.32
CA ARG A 172 4.67 -8.43 -15.57
C ARG A 172 3.71 -9.39 -16.29
N PRO A 173 4.18 -10.09 -17.33
CA PRO A 173 3.34 -10.94 -18.18
C PRO A 173 2.74 -12.15 -17.46
N TYR A 174 3.27 -12.50 -16.30
CA TYR A 174 2.76 -13.59 -15.44
C TYR A 174 1.51 -13.19 -14.65
N VAL A 175 1.26 -11.88 -14.45
CA VAL A 175 0.07 -11.42 -13.75
C VAL A 175 -1.18 -11.64 -14.60
N THR A 176 -2.16 -12.36 -14.05
CA THR A 176 -3.41 -12.66 -14.76
C THR A 176 -4.41 -11.51 -14.66
N VAL A 177 -5.29 -11.43 -15.66
CA VAL A 177 -6.41 -10.50 -15.59
C VAL A 177 -7.34 -10.81 -14.41
N GLN A 178 -7.43 -12.09 -14.03
CA GLN A 178 -8.27 -12.52 -12.92
C GLN A 178 -7.71 -12.05 -11.58
N SER A 179 -6.39 -12.14 -11.35
CA SER A 179 -5.75 -11.59 -10.14
C SER A 179 -6.00 -10.09 -10.00
N CYS A 180 -5.80 -9.31 -11.07
CA CYS A 180 -6.11 -7.88 -11.04
C CYS A 180 -7.58 -7.61 -10.74
N LYS A 181 -8.49 -8.36 -11.39
CA LYS A 181 -9.94 -8.22 -11.17
C LYS A 181 -10.34 -8.54 -9.74
N ASN A 182 -9.82 -9.65 -9.19
CA ASN A 182 -10.12 -10.07 -7.82
C ASN A 182 -9.62 -9.02 -6.82
N GLN A 183 -8.42 -8.50 -7.01
CA GLN A 183 -7.85 -7.50 -6.11
C GLN A 183 -8.65 -6.19 -6.13
N PHE A 184 -8.93 -5.62 -7.31
CA PHE A 184 -9.77 -4.41 -7.43
C PHE A 184 -11.17 -4.60 -6.85
N TYR A 185 -11.81 -5.71 -7.19
CA TYR A 185 -13.17 -5.96 -6.73
C TYR A 185 -13.23 -6.17 -5.22
N SER A 186 -12.36 -7.03 -4.68
CA SER A 186 -12.40 -7.36 -3.26
C SER A 186 -12.00 -6.19 -2.36
N ASP A 187 -11.09 -5.31 -2.80
CA ASP A 187 -10.78 -4.07 -2.07
C ASP A 187 -12.04 -3.21 -1.88
N LEU A 188 -12.79 -3.00 -2.96
CA LEU A 188 -14.01 -2.19 -2.94
C LEU A 188 -15.15 -2.79 -2.10
N VAL A 189 -15.25 -4.12 -2.00
CA VAL A 189 -16.37 -4.78 -1.31
C VAL A 189 -16.02 -5.28 0.09
N THR A 190 -14.74 -5.32 0.47
CA THR A 190 -14.35 -5.75 1.80
C THR A 190 -14.63 -4.64 2.81
N PRO A 191 -15.54 -4.87 3.79
CA PRO A 191 -15.91 -3.81 4.70
C PRO A 191 -14.79 -3.49 5.68
N LEU A 192 -14.52 -2.22 5.86
CA LEU A 192 -13.67 -1.72 6.92
C LEU A 192 -14.57 -1.06 7.99
N PRO A 193 -14.52 -1.48 9.26
CA PRO A 193 -15.30 -0.89 10.33
C PRO A 193 -15.01 0.59 10.54
N ASP A 194 -15.98 1.32 11.09
CA ASP A 194 -15.77 2.68 11.54
C ASP A 194 -15.15 2.70 12.96
N LYS A 195 -14.39 3.75 13.25
CA LYS A 195 -13.81 4.02 14.59
C LYS A 195 -12.95 2.87 15.15
N ILE A 196 -12.17 2.24 14.28
CA ILE A 196 -11.16 1.26 14.70
C ILE A 196 -10.28 1.88 15.79
N ASN A 197 -10.21 1.19 16.93
CA ASN A 197 -9.39 1.59 18.08
C ASN A 197 -8.80 0.34 18.72
N VAL A 198 -7.50 0.17 18.59
CA VAL A 198 -6.78 -1.00 19.10
C VAL A 198 -5.85 -0.55 20.22
N PRO A 199 -6.03 -1.04 21.45
CA PRO A 199 -5.13 -0.68 22.54
C PRO A 199 -3.67 -1.02 22.24
N GLY A 200 -2.77 -0.06 22.39
CA GLY A 200 -1.35 -0.21 22.11
C GLY A 200 -0.96 -0.09 20.64
N THR A 201 -1.91 0.20 19.74
CA THR A 201 -1.62 0.49 18.33
C THR A 201 -1.88 1.97 18.03
N GLU A 202 -0.90 2.66 17.46
CA GLU A 202 -1.07 4.00 16.92
C GLU A 202 -1.26 3.93 15.39
N ILE A 203 -2.26 4.65 14.86
CA ILE A 203 -2.51 4.73 13.41
C ILE A 203 -2.03 6.07 12.88
N HIS A 204 -1.12 6.02 11.92
CA HIS A 204 -0.56 7.17 11.22
C HIS A 204 -0.97 7.17 9.76
N ILE A 205 -1.29 8.35 9.23
CA ILE A 205 -1.74 8.52 7.83
C ILE A 205 -0.81 9.50 7.12
N PHE A 206 -0.18 9.08 6.03
CA PHE A 206 0.55 9.97 5.13
C PHE A 206 -0.43 10.55 4.11
N TYR A 207 -1.08 11.64 4.49
CA TYR A 207 -2.16 12.24 3.70
C TYR A 207 -1.63 13.20 2.65
N ALA A 208 -1.77 12.81 1.39
CA ALA A 208 -1.47 13.67 0.24
C ALA A 208 -2.64 14.64 -0.02
N LEU A 209 -2.45 15.92 0.25
CA LEU A 209 -3.51 16.96 0.15
C LEU A 209 -4.14 17.05 -1.24
N LYS A 210 -3.35 16.77 -2.30
CA LYS A 210 -3.84 16.79 -3.69
C LYS A 210 -4.81 15.66 -4.05
N MET A 211 -5.03 14.70 -3.14
CA MET A 211 -6.13 13.73 -3.28
C MET A 211 -7.49 14.36 -3.01
N GLY A 212 -7.56 15.33 -2.10
CA GLY A 212 -8.79 16.05 -1.74
C GLY A 212 -9.39 15.63 -0.39
N GLU A 213 -10.16 16.54 0.20
CA GLU A 213 -10.69 16.48 1.58
C GLU A 213 -11.50 15.21 1.89
N LYS A 214 -12.24 14.67 0.92
CA LYS A 214 -13.03 13.44 1.09
C LYS A 214 -12.22 12.23 1.61
N TYR A 215 -10.89 12.21 1.36
CA TYR A 215 -10.03 11.12 1.84
C TYR A 215 -9.68 11.30 3.30
N ARG A 216 -9.46 12.55 3.74
CA ARG A 216 -9.29 12.87 5.15
C ARG A 216 -10.51 12.45 5.97
N GLU A 217 -11.72 12.78 5.50
CA GLU A 217 -12.99 12.39 6.13
C GLU A 217 -13.10 10.86 6.31
N ARG A 218 -12.57 10.07 5.35
CA ARG A 218 -12.55 8.61 5.44
C ARG A 218 -11.60 8.12 6.52
N TYR A 219 -10.40 8.70 6.62
CA TYR A 219 -9.46 8.34 7.68
C TYR A 219 -10.04 8.62 9.06
N GLU A 220 -10.61 9.80 9.25
CA GLU A 220 -11.28 10.18 10.50
C GLU A 220 -12.55 9.36 10.79
N ARG A 221 -13.19 8.82 9.76
CA ARG A 221 -14.32 7.90 9.90
C ARG A 221 -13.87 6.52 10.36
N HIS A 222 -12.90 5.92 9.69
CA HIS A 222 -12.50 4.54 9.94
C HIS A 222 -11.61 4.37 11.17
N PHE A 223 -10.83 5.37 11.55
CA PHE A 223 -9.95 5.30 12.72
C PHE A 223 -10.41 6.28 13.81
N ALA A 224 -10.36 5.84 15.07
CA ALA A 224 -10.84 6.65 16.19
C ALA A 224 -9.95 7.89 16.44
N ASN A 225 -8.64 7.73 16.38
CA ASN A 225 -7.66 8.78 16.69
C ASN A 225 -6.45 8.67 15.74
N PRO A 226 -6.61 8.87 14.41
CA PRO A 226 -5.49 8.79 13.50
C PRO A 226 -4.58 10.02 13.63
N VAL A 227 -3.26 9.81 13.62
CA VAL A 227 -2.29 10.90 13.48
C VAL A 227 -2.09 11.17 11.98
N ILE A 228 -2.57 12.33 11.51
CA ILE A 228 -2.55 12.66 10.09
C ILE A 228 -1.34 13.56 9.79
N HIS A 229 -0.42 13.06 8.95
CA HIS A 229 0.73 13.79 8.42
C HIS A 229 0.36 14.37 7.05
N GLU A 230 0.00 15.64 7.03
CA GLU A 230 -0.40 16.34 5.80
C GLU A 230 0.80 16.74 4.95
N GLN A 231 0.69 16.52 3.64
CA GLN A 231 1.75 16.82 2.68
C GLN A 231 1.14 17.38 1.38
N ASP A 232 1.65 18.51 0.88
CA ASP A 232 1.20 19.08 -0.40
C ASP A 232 1.73 18.27 -1.60
N LEU A 233 1.42 17.01 -1.62
CA LEU A 233 1.86 16.01 -2.59
C LEU A 233 0.68 15.33 -3.29
N GLN A 234 1.02 14.61 -4.37
CA GLN A 234 0.12 13.70 -5.06
C GLN A 234 0.05 12.34 -4.35
N HIS A 235 -0.87 11.49 -4.79
CA HIS A 235 -1.02 10.10 -4.33
C HIS A 235 0.31 9.34 -4.39
N GLU A 236 0.79 8.84 -3.23
CA GLU A 236 2.06 8.11 -3.06
C GLU A 236 3.33 8.85 -3.54
N GLU A 237 3.27 10.15 -3.76
CA GLU A 237 4.42 10.92 -4.23
C GLU A 237 5.56 10.95 -3.20
N LEU A 238 5.25 10.91 -1.90
CA LEU A 238 6.27 10.84 -0.86
C LEU A 238 7.14 9.57 -1.02
N LEU A 239 6.51 8.41 -1.17
CA LEU A 239 7.21 7.14 -1.36
C LEU A 239 7.93 7.09 -2.71
N ALA A 240 7.26 7.55 -3.78
CA ALA A 240 7.77 7.46 -5.14
C ALA A 240 8.93 8.41 -5.42
N CYS A 241 8.86 9.66 -4.94
CA CYS A 241 9.79 10.72 -5.30
C CYS A 241 10.79 11.07 -4.17
N TYR A 242 10.43 10.83 -2.91
CA TYR A 242 11.19 11.27 -1.74
C TYR A 242 11.45 10.11 -0.75
N PRO A 243 12.10 8.99 -1.20
CA PRO A 243 12.25 7.78 -0.40
C PRO A 243 13.03 8.01 0.91
N GLU A 244 14.00 8.93 0.92
CA GLU A 244 14.76 9.28 2.11
C GLU A 244 13.88 9.98 3.16
N CYS A 245 13.06 10.96 2.73
CA CYS A 245 12.11 11.66 3.59
C CYS A 245 11.03 10.70 4.10
N TRP A 246 10.53 9.81 3.23
CA TRP A 246 9.61 8.76 3.63
C TRP A 246 10.21 7.86 4.72
N ALA A 247 11.43 7.37 4.53
CA ALA A 247 12.10 6.50 5.49
C ALA A 247 12.40 7.22 6.82
N GLN A 248 12.77 8.49 6.77
CA GLN A 248 12.96 9.32 7.98
C GLN A 248 11.66 9.47 8.75
N LEU A 249 10.55 9.75 8.07
CA LEU A 249 9.24 9.88 8.71
C LEU A 249 8.80 8.56 9.36
N VAL A 250 8.92 7.42 8.66
CA VAL A 250 8.65 6.11 9.23
C VAL A 250 9.50 5.84 10.48
N LYS A 251 10.81 6.10 10.41
CA LYS A 251 11.71 5.92 11.54
C LYS A 251 11.38 6.85 12.72
N SER A 252 10.96 8.09 12.45
CA SER A 252 10.56 9.04 13.51
C SER A 252 9.32 8.60 14.25
N ILE A 253 8.33 8.05 13.53
CA ILE A 253 7.11 7.47 14.10
C ILE A 253 7.49 6.30 15.03
N ILE A 254 8.21 5.33 14.51
CA ILE A 254 8.60 4.13 15.27
C ILE A 254 9.49 4.49 16.47
N GLY A 255 10.30 5.54 16.35
CA GLY A 255 11.15 6.04 17.44
C GLY A 255 10.44 6.94 18.47
N GLY A 256 9.12 7.12 18.37
CA GLY A 256 8.33 7.94 19.29
C GLY A 256 8.57 9.46 19.14
N LYS A 257 9.12 9.92 18.01
CA LYS A 257 9.39 11.34 17.71
C LYS A 257 8.41 11.90 16.66
N SER A 258 7.15 11.52 16.76
CA SER A 258 6.13 11.69 15.70
C SER A 258 5.72 13.13 15.33
N ASN A 259 6.27 14.16 15.95
CA ASN A 259 5.82 15.54 15.76
C ASN A 259 6.63 16.36 14.73
N GLU A 260 7.66 15.81 14.11
CA GLU A 260 8.44 16.52 13.11
C GLU A 260 8.25 15.87 11.73
N THR A 261 7.44 16.49 10.87
CA THR A 261 7.42 16.14 9.45
C THR A 261 8.73 16.65 8.82
N PRO A 262 9.57 15.80 8.22
CA PRO A 262 10.78 16.27 7.54
C PRO A 262 10.43 17.28 6.46
N ALA A 263 11.27 18.32 6.31
CA ALA A 263 11.15 19.25 5.18
C ALA A 263 11.45 18.51 3.87
N LEU A 264 10.58 18.68 2.87
CA LEU A 264 10.70 18.12 1.52
C LEU A 264 11.72 18.88 0.68
#